data_712ea0b0f3457449644454347751d09c
#
_entry.id   712ea0b0f3457449644454347751d09c
#
_cell.length_a   1.000
_cell.length_b   1.000
_cell.length_c   1.000
_cell.angle_alpha   90.00
_cell.angle_beta   90.00
_cell.angle_gamma   90.00
#
_symmetry.space_group_name_H-M   'P 1'
#
loop_
_entity.id
_entity.type
_entity.pdbx_description
1 polymer ?
#
loop_
_entity_poly.entity_id
_entity_poly.type
_entity_poly.pdbx_seq_one_letter_code
_entity_poly.pdbx_strand_id
1 'polypeptide(L)'
;YIKKENMFKFLYLLIFVLCSDLAFSSESKLYFIEPKDGATLNGPVKIVFGLSGMGVAPAGIDFPNTGHHHLLIDLENLPDLSKPIPADKNHIHFGKGQTETILELPKGKRTLQLLMGNYLHIPHKEPVISDKITIFIK
;
A
#
# COMPACT_ATOMS: atom_id res chain seq x y z
N TYR A 1 -48.16 -34.64 -0.55
CA TYR A 1 -47.11 -35.65 -0.27
C TYR A 1 -45.91 -35.38 -1.14
N ILE A 2 -44.92 -34.64 -0.62
CA ILE A 2 -43.63 -34.41 -1.30
C ILE A 2 -42.82 -35.69 -1.08
N LYS A 3 -42.48 -36.41 -2.18
CA LYS A 3 -41.65 -37.61 -2.12
C LYS A 3 -40.33 -37.28 -1.42
N LYS A 4 -39.89 -38.12 -0.48
CA LYS A 4 -38.62 -37.97 0.27
C LYS A 4 -37.40 -37.67 -0.61
N GLU A 5 -37.39 -38.18 -1.85
CA GLU A 5 -36.31 -37.93 -2.81
C GLU A 5 -36.19 -36.45 -3.25
N ASN A 6 -37.30 -35.73 -3.30
CA ASN A 6 -37.27 -34.29 -3.67
C ASN A 6 -36.81 -33.42 -2.52
N MET A 7 -37.00 -33.86 -1.30
CA MET A 7 -36.56 -33.13 -0.10
C MET A 7 -35.02 -33.16 0.01
N PHE A 8 -34.37 -34.28 -0.30
CA PHE A 8 -32.92 -34.38 -0.32
C PHE A 8 -32.30 -33.55 -1.43
N LYS A 9 -32.88 -33.53 -2.64
CA LYS A 9 -32.40 -32.69 -3.75
C LYS A 9 -32.53 -31.21 -3.45
N PHE A 10 -33.60 -30.81 -2.76
CA PHE A 10 -33.79 -29.42 -2.35
C PHE A 10 -32.82 -29.00 -1.24
N LEU A 11 -32.47 -29.93 -0.34
CA LEU A 11 -31.48 -29.70 0.73
C LEU A 11 -30.06 -29.55 0.17
N TYR A 12 -29.67 -30.36 -0.85
CA TYR A 12 -28.40 -30.22 -1.54
C TYR A 12 -28.31 -28.90 -2.34
N LEU A 13 -29.41 -28.45 -2.96
CA LEU A 13 -29.46 -27.19 -3.69
C LEU A 13 -29.33 -26.00 -2.72
N LEU A 14 -29.93 -26.10 -1.53
CA LEU A 14 -29.86 -25.05 -0.52
C LEU A 14 -28.47 -24.94 0.11
N ILE A 15 -27.75 -26.04 0.27
CA ILE A 15 -26.37 -26.06 0.78
C ILE A 15 -25.38 -25.49 -0.23
N PHE A 16 -25.63 -25.70 -1.55
CA PHE A 16 -24.77 -25.15 -2.60
C PHE A 16 -24.91 -23.64 -2.78
N VAL A 17 -26.08 -23.07 -2.45
CA VAL A 17 -26.31 -21.62 -2.53
C VAL A 17 -25.74 -20.87 -1.31
N LEU A 18 -25.47 -21.56 -0.19
CA LEU A 18 -24.85 -20.93 1.01
C LEU A 18 -23.31 -20.95 1.00
N CYS A 19 -22.68 -21.56 -0.03
CA CYS A 19 -21.27 -21.35 -0.33
C CYS A 19 -21.06 -20.13 -1.21
N SER A 20 -21.76 -19.03 -0.92
CA SER A 20 -21.44 -17.75 -1.52
C SER A 20 -20.10 -17.30 -0.97
N ASP A 21 -19.18 -17.14 -1.90
CA ASP A 21 -17.83 -16.66 -1.76
C ASP A 21 -17.71 -15.56 -0.69
N LEU A 22 -17.22 -15.93 0.48
CA LEU A 22 -16.51 -14.99 1.32
C LEU A 22 -15.24 -14.62 0.56
N ALA A 23 -15.36 -13.73 -0.43
CA ALA A 23 -14.24 -13.05 -1.00
C ALA A 23 -13.56 -12.29 0.14
N PHE A 24 -12.57 -12.93 0.74
CA PHE A 24 -11.69 -12.30 1.71
C PHE A 24 -10.87 -11.28 0.91
N SER A 25 -11.42 -10.08 0.71
CA SER A 25 -10.63 -8.95 0.25
C SER A 25 -9.64 -8.66 1.37
N SER A 26 -8.42 -9.14 1.21
CA SER A 26 -7.35 -8.77 2.14
C SER A 26 -7.13 -7.27 1.99
N GLU A 27 -7.35 -6.53 3.08
CA GLU A 27 -7.07 -5.11 3.14
C GLU A 27 -5.60 -4.86 2.76
N SER A 28 -5.36 -3.95 1.82
CA SER A 28 -3.99 -3.59 1.43
C SER A 28 -3.31 -2.83 2.57
N LYS A 29 -2.07 -3.24 2.89
CA LYS A 29 -1.26 -2.62 3.95
C LYS A 29 0.07 -2.18 3.41
N LEU A 30 0.43 -0.94 3.68
CA LEU A 30 1.70 -0.31 3.34
C LEU A 30 2.43 0.06 4.64
N TYR A 31 3.71 -0.29 4.75
CA TYR A 31 4.47 -0.09 5.98
C TYR A 31 5.97 0.00 5.71
N PHE A 32 6.74 0.49 6.69
CA PHE A 32 8.19 0.45 6.64
C PHE A 32 8.71 -0.87 7.23
N ILE A 33 9.52 -1.60 6.45
CA ILE A 33 10.32 -2.71 6.96
C ILE A 33 11.52 -2.12 7.69
N GLU A 34 12.18 -1.12 7.04
CA GLU A 34 13.27 -0.30 7.58
C GLU A 34 13.08 1.16 7.10
N PRO A 35 13.44 2.15 7.94
CA PRO A 35 13.78 2.07 9.35
C PRO A 35 12.52 1.87 10.22
N LYS A 36 12.72 1.55 11.49
CA LYS A 36 11.62 1.53 12.47
C LYS A 36 11.33 2.94 12.98
N ASP A 37 10.08 3.18 13.40
CA ASP A 37 9.72 4.43 14.07
C ASP A 37 10.60 4.67 15.30
N GLY A 38 11.05 5.90 15.49
CA GLY A 38 11.96 6.30 16.57
C GLY A 38 13.44 5.97 16.34
N ALA A 39 13.81 5.37 15.21
CA ALA A 39 15.21 5.01 14.93
C ALA A 39 16.13 6.22 14.89
N THR A 40 17.34 6.06 15.43
CA THR A 40 18.46 7.01 15.30
C THR A 40 19.51 6.41 14.38
N LEU A 41 19.84 7.13 13.32
CA LEU A 41 20.63 6.64 12.19
C LEU A 41 21.79 7.59 11.87
N ASN A 42 22.85 7.05 11.26
CA ASN A 42 24.01 7.81 10.80
C ASN A 42 24.21 7.60 9.30
N GLY A 43 24.58 8.66 8.57
CA GLY A 43 24.88 8.60 7.13
C GLY A 43 23.67 8.29 6.29
N PRO A 44 23.90 7.69 5.08
CA PRO A 44 22.81 7.34 4.18
C PRO A 44 21.83 6.37 4.82
N VAL A 45 20.55 6.64 4.69
CA VAL A 45 19.45 5.85 5.29
C VAL A 45 18.95 4.85 4.27
N LYS A 46 19.07 3.56 4.61
CA LYS A 46 18.36 2.50 3.88
C LYS A 46 16.89 2.51 4.28
N ILE A 47 16.01 2.56 3.29
CA ILE A 47 14.56 2.54 3.49
C ILE A 47 14.01 1.36 2.69
N VAL A 48 13.33 0.44 3.35
CA VAL A 48 12.73 -0.76 2.74
C VAL A 48 11.21 -0.70 2.95
N PHE A 49 10.48 -0.80 1.85
CA PHE A 49 9.02 -0.70 1.83
C PHE A 49 8.39 -2.07 1.96
N GLY A 50 7.36 -2.18 2.80
CA GLY A 50 6.53 -3.37 2.94
C GLY A 50 5.14 -3.12 2.35
N LEU A 51 4.64 -4.07 1.56
CA LEU A 51 3.32 -4.04 0.96
C LEU A 51 2.69 -5.41 1.04
N SER A 52 1.42 -5.47 1.43
CA SER A 52 0.61 -6.69 1.38
C SER A 52 -0.79 -6.38 0.87
N GLY A 53 -1.48 -7.39 0.32
CA GLY A 53 -2.84 -7.25 -0.21
C GLY A 53 -2.94 -6.63 -1.61
N MET A 54 -1.83 -6.13 -2.18
CA MET A 54 -1.75 -5.67 -3.57
C MET A 54 -0.35 -5.87 -4.13
N GLY A 55 -0.21 -5.75 -5.46
CA GLY A 55 1.05 -5.90 -6.17
C GLY A 55 1.75 -4.56 -6.44
N VAL A 56 3.05 -4.65 -6.76
CA VAL A 56 3.83 -3.51 -7.27
C VAL A 56 3.89 -3.62 -8.78
N ALA A 57 3.59 -2.51 -9.48
CA ALA A 57 3.78 -2.38 -10.92
C ALA A 57 4.46 -1.04 -11.23
N PRO A 58 5.29 -0.96 -12.26
CA PRO A 58 5.88 0.30 -12.71
C PRO A 58 4.82 1.34 -13.09
N ALA A 59 5.17 2.62 -12.98
CA ALA A 59 4.34 3.72 -13.48
C ALA A 59 3.99 3.51 -14.97
N GLY A 60 2.77 3.85 -15.36
CA GLY A 60 2.28 3.64 -16.73
C GLY A 60 1.73 2.24 -17.01
N ILE A 61 1.93 1.27 -16.13
CA ILE A 61 1.37 -0.08 -16.26
C ILE A 61 0.04 -0.16 -15.52
N ASP A 62 -1.05 -0.20 -16.28
CA ASP A 62 -2.41 -0.36 -15.76
C ASP A 62 -2.71 -1.85 -15.56
N PHE A 63 -2.53 -2.34 -14.33
CA PHE A 63 -2.85 -3.71 -13.97
C PHE A 63 -3.70 -3.73 -12.68
N PRO A 64 -4.74 -4.56 -12.62
CA PRO A 64 -5.64 -4.59 -11.46
C PRO A 64 -4.91 -4.84 -10.15
N ASN A 65 -5.31 -4.11 -9.10
CA ASN A 65 -4.78 -4.24 -7.75
C ASN A 65 -3.25 -4.09 -7.67
N THR A 66 -2.70 -3.13 -8.42
CA THR A 66 -1.27 -2.78 -8.38
C THR A 66 -1.05 -1.29 -8.29
N GLY A 67 0.15 -0.92 -7.92
CA GLY A 67 0.62 0.47 -7.88
C GLY A 67 2.13 0.54 -7.68
N HIS A 68 2.66 1.75 -7.52
CA HIS A 68 4.06 1.98 -7.22
C HIS A 68 4.23 2.93 -6.04
N HIS A 69 5.36 2.79 -5.36
CA HIS A 69 5.63 3.52 -4.13
C HIS A 69 5.98 4.99 -4.38
N HIS A 70 5.50 5.84 -3.49
CA HIS A 70 5.98 7.21 -3.27
C HIS A 70 6.39 7.34 -1.81
N LEU A 71 7.49 8.04 -1.55
CA LEU A 71 7.97 8.36 -0.20
C LEU A 71 7.77 9.84 0.05
N LEU A 72 7.01 10.15 1.08
CA LEU A 72 6.72 11.50 1.56
C LEU A 72 7.68 11.81 2.71
N ILE A 73 8.41 12.92 2.60
CA ILE A 73 9.45 13.31 3.56
C ILE A 73 9.10 14.67 4.13
N ASP A 74 9.04 14.75 5.46
CA ASP A 74 8.81 16.00 6.22
C ASP A 74 7.54 16.77 5.81
N LEU A 75 6.49 16.06 5.43
CA LEU A 75 5.20 16.66 5.12
C LEU A 75 4.35 16.80 6.40
N GLU A 76 3.82 17.98 6.62
CA GLU A 76 2.81 18.22 7.65
C GLU A 76 1.49 17.59 7.25
N ASN A 77 1.05 17.87 6.03
CA ASN A 77 -0.20 17.37 5.46
C ASN A 77 0.05 16.49 4.23
N LEU A 78 -0.87 15.56 3.98
CA LEU A 78 -0.86 14.76 2.77
C LEU A 78 -1.12 15.62 1.52
N PRO A 79 -0.59 15.23 0.36
CA PRO A 79 -0.98 15.83 -0.92
C PRO A 79 -2.47 15.60 -1.20
N ASP A 80 -3.02 16.31 -2.18
CA ASP A 80 -4.38 16.08 -2.66
C ASP A 80 -4.50 14.65 -3.25
N LEU A 81 -5.21 13.78 -2.53
CA LEU A 81 -5.34 12.35 -2.88
C LEU A 81 -6.20 12.12 -4.14
N SER A 82 -6.83 13.14 -4.69
CA SER A 82 -7.59 13.06 -5.95
C SER A 82 -6.78 13.42 -7.19
N LYS A 83 -5.52 13.81 -7.01
CA LYS A 83 -4.62 14.27 -8.07
C LYS A 83 -3.34 13.44 -8.13
N PRO A 84 -2.58 13.52 -9.22
CA PRO A 84 -1.24 12.94 -9.27
C PRO A 84 -0.37 13.44 -8.12
N ILE A 85 0.29 12.49 -7.45
CA ILE A 85 1.23 12.78 -6.36
C ILE A 85 2.35 13.64 -6.94
N PRO A 86 2.72 14.78 -6.31
CA PRO A 86 3.83 15.59 -6.76
C PRO A 86 5.14 14.80 -6.84
N ALA A 87 6.10 15.28 -7.61
CA ALA A 87 7.47 14.76 -7.68
C ALA A 87 8.44 15.90 -7.39
N ASP A 88 8.98 15.95 -6.18
CA ASP A 88 9.92 16.94 -5.71
C ASP A 88 10.78 16.38 -4.57
N LYS A 89 11.57 17.21 -3.90
CA LYS A 89 12.45 16.78 -2.80
C LYS A 89 11.73 16.15 -1.59
N ASN A 90 10.43 16.44 -1.42
CA ASN A 90 9.61 15.94 -0.33
C ASN A 90 8.66 14.81 -0.79
N HIS A 91 8.57 14.54 -2.10
CA HIS A 91 7.76 13.51 -2.71
C HIS A 91 8.62 12.69 -3.67
N ILE A 92 9.24 11.63 -3.18
CA ILE A 92 10.13 10.79 -3.98
C ILE A 92 9.31 9.70 -4.69
N HIS A 93 9.47 9.62 -6.00
CA HIS A 93 8.74 8.72 -6.89
C HIS A 93 9.56 7.49 -7.24
N PHE A 94 8.99 6.29 -7.07
CA PHE A 94 9.62 4.99 -7.37
C PHE A 94 8.93 4.30 -8.54
N GLY A 95 8.90 4.97 -9.68
CA GLY A 95 8.13 4.59 -10.87
C GLY A 95 8.64 3.36 -11.65
N LYS A 96 9.77 2.77 -11.25
CA LYS A 96 10.28 1.52 -11.87
C LYS A 96 9.89 0.27 -11.08
N GLY A 97 9.05 0.42 -10.05
CA GLY A 97 8.65 -0.69 -9.18
C GLY A 97 9.66 -1.00 -8.07
N GLN A 98 10.50 -0.04 -7.70
CA GLN A 98 11.45 -0.20 -6.60
C GLN A 98 10.70 -0.40 -5.28
N THR A 99 11.25 -1.25 -4.42
CA THR A 99 10.73 -1.58 -3.09
C THR A 99 11.67 -1.16 -1.97
N GLU A 100 12.79 -0.54 -2.32
CA GLU A 100 13.76 0.01 -1.38
C GLU A 100 14.56 1.15 -2.01
N THR A 101 15.20 1.94 -1.16
CA THR A 101 16.11 3.01 -1.57
C THR A 101 17.14 3.28 -0.50
N ILE A 102 18.20 4.02 -0.86
CA ILE A 102 19.16 4.60 0.07
C ILE A 102 19.17 6.11 -0.17
N LEU A 103 18.91 6.91 0.85
CA LEU A 103 18.84 8.36 0.75
C LEU A 103 19.75 9.07 1.75
N GLU A 104 20.42 10.11 1.29
CA GLU A 104 21.01 11.10 2.17
C GLU A 104 19.92 12.04 2.68
N LEU A 105 19.69 12.02 3.99
CA LEU A 105 18.73 12.90 4.65
C LEU A 105 19.45 13.94 5.51
N PRO A 106 18.96 15.17 5.58
CA PRO A 106 19.53 16.19 6.45
C PRO A 106 19.50 15.75 7.92
N LYS A 107 20.51 16.17 8.69
CA LYS A 107 20.59 15.92 10.13
C LYS A 107 19.37 16.45 10.87
N GLY A 108 19.04 15.81 11.97
CA GLY A 108 17.93 16.13 12.85
C GLY A 108 16.74 15.21 12.72
N LYS A 109 15.60 15.65 13.24
CA LYS A 109 14.32 14.93 13.16
C LYS A 109 13.79 14.93 11.73
N ARG A 110 13.42 13.77 11.20
CA ARG A 110 12.78 13.56 9.90
C ARG A 110 11.50 12.77 10.07
N THR A 111 10.50 13.06 9.28
CA THR A 111 9.30 12.21 9.17
C THR A 111 9.23 11.57 7.80
N LEU A 112 8.82 10.31 7.77
CA LEU A 112 8.67 9.53 6.55
C LEU A 112 7.27 8.92 6.51
N GLN A 113 6.65 8.88 5.34
CA GLN A 113 5.38 8.21 5.11
C GLN A 113 5.35 7.65 3.69
N LEU A 114 4.77 6.46 3.50
CA LEU A 114 4.62 5.85 2.18
C LEU A 114 3.20 6.05 1.66
N LEU A 115 3.06 6.23 0.36
CA LEU A 115 1.79 6.35 -0.35
C LEU A 115 1.90 5.60 -1.68
N MET A 116 0.90 4.77 -2.00
CA MET A 116 0.82 4.11 -3.30
C MET A 116 0.12 4.99 -4.33
N GLY A 117 0.72 5.10 -5.51
CA GLY A 117 0.10 5.68 -6.69
C GLY A 117 -0.26 4.61 -7.72
N ASN A 118 -1.35 4.81 -8.44
CA ASN A 118 -1.73 3.98 -9.57
C ASN A 118 -0.84 4.30 -10.80
N TYR A 119 -1.11 3.69 -11.95
CA TYR A 119 -0.35 3.89 -13.19
C TYR A 119 -0.25 5.35 -13.66
N LEU A 120 -1.18 6.24 -13.21
CA LEU A 120 -1.19 7.69 -13.46
C LEU A 120 -0.63 8.51 -12.29
N HIS A 121 0.01 7.89 -11.30
CA HIS A 121 0.51 8.52 -10.08
C HIS A 121 -0.59 9.07 -9.15
N ILE A 122 -1.86 8.72 -9.38
CA ILE A 122 -2.97 9.14 -8.53
C ILE A 122 -3.15 8.09 -7.43
N PRO A 123 -3.31 8.47 -6.16
CA PRO A 123 -3.68 7.55 -5.11
C PRO A 123 -4.93 6.74 -5.45
N HIS A 124 -5.00 5.48 -5.00
CA HIS A 124 -6.17 4.63 -5.22
C HIS A 124 -7.41 5.23 -4.54
N LYS A 125 -8.61 4.85 -5.00
CA LYS A 125 -9.88 5.32 -4.43
C LYS A 125 -9.94 5.10 -2.91
N GLU A 126 -9.52 3.92 -2.47
CA GLU A 126 -9.20 3.64 -1.08
C GLU A 126 -7.68 3.81 -0.94
N PRO A 127 -7.19 4.93 -0.39
CA PRO A 127 -5.76 5.23 -0.36
C PRO A 127 -4.98 4.19 0.44
N VAL A 128 -3.94 3.65 -0.18
CA VAL A 128 -3.02 2.72 0.47
C VAL A 128 -1.83 3.54 0.96
N ILE A 129 -1.82 3.81 2.26
CA ILE A 129 -0.90 4.71 2.93
C ILE A 129 -0.37 4.07 4.21
N SER A 130 0.91 4.31 4.52
CA SER A 130 1.52 3.83 5.75
C SER A 130 1.25 4.76 6.93
N ASP A 131 1.52 4.28 8.14
CA ASP A 131 1.75 5.15 9.27
C ASP A 131 2.92 6.10 8.96
N LYS A 132 2.85 7.32 9.52
CA LYS A 132 3.96 8.27 9.50
C LYS A 132 4.94 7.89 10.60
N ILE A 133 6.19 7.63 10.24
CA ILE A 133 7.26 7.35 11.20
C ILE A 133 8.16 8.58 11.38
N THR A 134 8.78 8.65 12.56
CA THR A 134 9.80 9.66 12.89
C THR A 134 11.14 8.98 13.08
N ILE A 135 12.17 9.53 12.45
CA ILE A 135 13.57 9.09 12.62
C ILE A 135 14.46 10.28 12.95
N PHE A 136 15.65 9.99 13.45
CA PHE A 136 16.65 11.00 13.85
C PHE A 136 17.97 10.73 13.14
N ILE A 137 18.44 11.69 12.37
CA ILE A 137 19.72 11.62 11.64
C ILE A 137 20.79 12.37 12.44
N LYS A 138 21.92 11.70 12.74
CA LYS A 138 23.07 12.23 13.47
C LYS A 138 24.17 12.77 12.56
#